data_9f8ee084ca8cc403625d5ab0f45eec93
#
_entry.id   9f8ee084ca8cc403625d5ab0f45eec93
#
_cell.length_a   1.000
_cell.length_b   1.000
_cell.length_c   1.000
_cell.angle_alpha   90.00
_cell.angle_beta   90.00
_cell.angle_gamma   90.00
#
_symmetry.space_group_name_H-M   'P 1'
#
loop_
_entity.id
_entity.type
_entity.pdbx_description
1 polymer ?
#
loop_
_entity_poly.entity_id
_entity_poly.type
_entity_poly.pdbx_seq_one_letter_code
_entity_poly.pdbx_strand_id
1 'polypeptide(L)' 'FNRNPKKNTRFAIYAGNPGFSGMVICSDFIGYVKAPSLSDAYDAAYRYLANSGYTAIVVREA' A
#
# COMPACT_ATOMS: atom_id res chain seq x y z
N PHE A 1 -23.46 15.80 12.91
CA PHE A 1 -22.94 15.38 12.80
C PHE A 1 -22.05 15.52 11.97
N ASN A 2 -21.28 15.43 11.92
CA ASN A 2 -20.33 15.61 11.30
C ASN A 2 -20.12 15.06 10.33
N ARG A 3 -20.01 15.30 9.74
CA ARG A 3 -19.78 14.94 8.93
C ARG A 3 -18.94 15.40 8.11
N ASN A 4 -17.99 15.82 8.44
CA ASN A 4 -16.95 16.13 7.58
C ASN A 4 -16.54 14.93 6.87
N PRO A 5 -16.53 14.90 5.54
CA PRO A 5 -15.96 13.79 4.84
C PRO A 5 -14.51 13.69 5.24
N LYS A 6 -14.03 12.50 5.43
CA LYS A 6 -12.65 12.32 5.67
C LYS A 6 -11.86 12.77 4.50
N LYS A 7 -10.82 13.51 4.75
CA LYS A 7 -9.93 13.87 3.70
C LYS A 7 -9.15 12.65 3.28
N ASN A 8 -8.88 12.55 2.01
CA ASN A 8 -7.98 11.52 1.53
C ASN A 8 -6.58 11.85 1.98
N THR A 9 -5.92 10.85 2.50
CA THR A 9 -4.53 10.94 2.93
C THR A 9 -3.67 10.24 1.91
N ARG A 10 -2.49 10.77 1.67
CA ARG A 10 -1.58 10.14 0.74
C ARG A 10 -0.80 9.05 1.46
N PHE A 11 -0.78 7.89 0.85
CA PHE A 11 -0.04 6.75 1.37
C PHE A 11 1.02 6.32 0.37
N ALA A 12 2.17 5.94 0.87
CA ALA A 12 3.24 5.41 0.04
C ALA A 12 3.14 3.89 0.04
N ILE A 13 3.30 3.30 -1.13
CA ILE A 13 3.19 1.87 -1.32
C ILE A 13 4.56 1.30 -1.65
N TYR A 14 4.97 0.31 -0.89
CA TYR A 14 6.19 -0.42 -1.13
C TYR A 14 5.86 -1.88 -1.34
N ALA A 15 6.58 -2.53 -2.23
CA ALA A 15 6.33 -3.92 -2.55
C ALA A 15 7.61 -4.72 -2.48
N GLY A 16 7.46 -6.02 -2.37
CA GLY A 16 8.62 -6.89 -2.30
C GLY A 16 8.27 -8.34 -2.52
N ASN A 17 9.29 -9.15 -2.56
CA ASN A 17 9.18 -10.59 -2.73
C ASN A 17 9.97 -11.27 -1.62
N PRO A 18 9.73 -12.58 -1.41
CA PRO A 18 10.50 -13.29 -0.39
C PRO A 18 11.98 -13.15 -0.65
N GLY A 19 12.70 -12.83 0.38
CA GLY A 19 14.13 -12.68 0.29
C GLY A 19 14.85 -14.00 0.46
N PHE A 20 16.13 -13.87 0.65
CA PHE A 20 17.03 -14.98 0.67
C PHE A 20 16.70 -16.02 1.73
N SER A 21 16.31 -15.59 2.91
CA SER A 21 16.00 -16.51 4.00
C SER A 21 14.50 -16.68 4.21
N GLY A 22 13.72 -16.39 3.19
CA GLY A 22 12.27 -16.48 3.30
C GLY A 22 11.64 -15.23 3.86
N MET A 23 12.44 -14.27 4.25
CA MET A 23 11.94 -13.01 4.78
C MET A 23 11.43 -12.16 3.63
N VAL A 24 10.28 -11.53 3.84
CA VAL A 24 9.74 -10.64 2.82
C VAL A 24 10.27 -9.24 3.07
N ILE A 25 10.89 -8.67 2.05
CA ILE A 25 11.43 -7.32 2.13
C ILE A 25 10.68 -6.45 1.15
N CYS A 26 9.96 -5.47 1.67
CA CYS A 26 9.18 -4.55 0.84
C CYS A 26 9.93 -3.24 0.72
N SER A 27 10.93 -3.23 -0.16
CA SER A 27 11.78 -2.07 -0.32
C SER A 27 11.58 -1.36 -1.65
N ASP A 28 10.81 -1.94 -2.56
CA ASP A 28 10.60 -1.32 -3.86
C ASP A 28 9.46 -0.33 -3.77
N PHE A 29 9.77 0.93 -3.98
CA PHE A 29 8.74 1.96 -3.95
C PHE A 29 7.91 1.88 -5.23
N ILE A 30 6.61 1.75 -5.05
CA ILE A 30 5.70 1.60 -6.18
C ILE A 30 5.07 2.94 -6.55
N GLY A 31 4.63 3.69 -5.55
CA GLY A 31 3.97 4.95 -5.82
C GLY A 31 3.11 5.37 -4.64
N TYR A 32 2.29 6.37 -4.88
CA TYR A 32 1.39 6.88 -3.87
C TYR A 32 -0.05 6.57 -4.23
N VAL A 33 -0.86 6.46 -3.21
CA VAL A 33 -2.30 6.34 -3.39
C VAL A 33 -2.96 7.24 -2.36
N LYS A 34 -4.08 7.82 -2.73
CA LYS A 34 -4.87 8.62 -1.80
C LYS A 34 -6.08 7.83 -1.38
N ALA A 35 -6.30 7.76 -0.09
CA ALA A 35 -7.41 7.00 0.45
C ALA A 35 -7.83 7.60 1.78
N PRO A 36 -9.07 7.38 2.19
CA PRO A 36 -9.53 7.93 3.47
C PRO A 36 -9.01 7.19 4.68
N SER A 37 -8.51 5.97 4.48
CA SER A 37 -7.98 5.19 5.59
C SER A 37 -6.91 4.24 5.09
N LEU A 38 -6.15 3.71 6.02
CA LEU A 38 -5.11 2.74 5.69
C LEU A 38 -5.71 1.49 5.05
N SER A 39 -6.86 1.05 5.55
CA SER A 39 -7.53 -0.11 5.00
C SER A 39 -7.88 0.08 3.53
N ASP A 40 -8.40 1.25 3.20
CA ASP A 40 -8.73 1.55 1.81
C ASP A 40 -7.47 1.64 0.96
N ALA A 41 -6.39 2.15 1.53
CA ALA A 41 -5.13 2.24 0.81
C ALA A 41 -4.59 0.84 0.50
N TYR A 42 -4.71 -0.09 1.45
CA TYR A 42 -4.30 -1.46 1.21
C TYR A 42 -5.14 -2.12 0.13
N ASP A 43 -6.44 -1.87 0.12
CA ASP A 43 -7.31 -2.43 -0.92
C ASP A 43 -6.86 -1.96 -2.31
N ALA A 44 -6.58 -0.68 -2.43
CA ALA A 44 -6.13 -0.14 -3.72
C ALA A 44 -4.78 -0.74 -4.10
N ALA A 45 -3.90 -0.88 -3.13
CA ALA A 45 -2.57 -1.42 -3.38
C ALA A 45 -2.64 -2.89 -3.78
N TYR A 46 -3.52 -3.66 -3.18
CA TYR A 46 -3.66 -5.07 -3.54
C TYR A 46 -4.15 -5.25 -4.95
N ARG A 47 -5.03 -4.38 -5.41
CA ARG A 47 -5.46 -4.44 -6.81
C ARG A 47 -4.30 -4.21 -7.75
N TYR A 48 -3.45 -3.28 -7.39
CA TYR A 48 -2.27 -3.00 -8.18
C TYR A 48 -1.31 -4.18 -8.13
N LEU A 49 -1.15 -4.77 -6.95
CA LEU A 49 -0.25 -5.88 -6.75
C LEU A 49 -0.62 -7.08 -7.60
N ALA A 50 -1.91 -7.30 -7.80
CA ALA A 50 -2.38 -8.47 -8.54
C ALA A 50 -1.78 -8.57 -9.93
N ASN A 51 -1.36 -7.46 -10.50
CA ASN A 51 -0.78 -7.45 -11.84
C ASN A 51 0.69 -7.10 -11.86
N SER A 52 1.33 -7.05 -10.72
CA SER A 52 2.69 -6.54 -10.65
C SER A 52 3.75 -7.60 -10.47
N GLY A 53 3.34 -8.79 -10.04
CA GLY A 53 4.32 -9.84 -9.80
C GLY A 53 4.93 -9.85 -8.42
N TYR A 54 4.60 -8.89 -7.60
CA TYR A 54 5.08 -8.87 -6.22
C TYR A 54 4.22 -9.75 -5.33
N THR A 55 4.78 -10.23 -4.23
CA THR A 55 4.06 -11.12 -3.32
C THR A 55 3.59 -10.43 -2.05
N ALA A 56 4.12 -9.28 -1.75
CA ALA A 56 3.74 -8.59 -0.53
C ALA A 56 3.84 -7.09 -0.71
N ILE A 57 3.05 -6.36 0.06
CA ILE A 57 3.09 -4.91 0.04
C ILE A 57 3.11 -4.38 1.46
N VAL A 58 3.63 -3.17 1.59
CA VAL A 58 3.53 -2.38 2.81
C VAL A 58 3.02 -1.01 2.40
N VAL A 59 2.02 -0.53 3.10
CA VAL A 59 1.45 0.78 2.84
C VAL A 59 1.68 1.63 4.09
N ARG A 60 2.22 2.80 3.89
CA ARG A 60 2.54 3.70 4.99
C ARG A 60 2.05 5.09 4.67
N GLU A 61 1.65 5.82 5.68
CA GLU A 61 1.28 7.20 5.48
C GLU A 61 2.49 7.98 5.02
N ALA A 62 2.29 8.69 3.94
CA ALA A 62 3.40 9.44 3.34
C ALA A 62 3.68 10.72 4.08
#